data_7f2c6baa1c3a454f1543e2f1a3e41176
#
_entry.id   7f2c6baa1c3a454f1543e2f1a3e41176
#
_cell.length_a   1.000
_cell.length_b   1.000
_cell.length_c   1.000
_cell.angle_alpha   90.00
_cell.angle_beta   90.00
_cell.angle_gamma   90.00
#
_symmetry.space_group_name_H-M   'P 1'
#
loop_
_entity.id
_entity.type
_entity.pdbx_description
1 polymer ?
#
loop_
_entity_poly.entity_id
_entity_poly.type
_entity_poly.pdbx_seq_one_letter_code
_entity_poly.pdbx_strand_id
1 'polypeptide(L)'
;PLQSLYALGRGYGRVRRLLDYLVKRSSGKAFAAEESRYSALMMLKTLAGEGYCLTDEVDRLYKYDLQNDSEYCLTLYTYLMCSRSLKDTCEKLFTHRNTVLYRIRRIREDFAIDTDGTEDRMRLILSLGLALVMQGRDELFIKEMPSKREIDG
;
A
#
# COMPACT_ATOMS: atom_id res chain seq x y z
N PRO A 1 17.64 5.55 -22.91
CA PRO A 1 18.82 4.83 -23.37
C PRO A 1 19.40 4.02 -22.23
N LEU A 2 19.56 2.72 -22.47
CA LEU A 2 20.17 1.80 -21.48
C LEU A 2 21.69 2.09 -21.46
N GLN A 3 22.14 2.72 -20.41
CA GLN A 3 23.53 3.19 -20.29
C GLN A 3 24.52 2.07 -19.95
N SER A 4 24.06 0.86 -19.60
CA SER A 4 24.90 -0.29 -19.30
C SER A 4 24.16 -1.62 -19.30
N LEU A 5 24.87 -2.75 -19.46
CA LEU A 5 24.31 -4.11 -19.33
C LEU A 5 23.67 -4.34 -17.95
N TYR A 6 24.20 -3.70 -16.91
CA TYR A 6 23.65 -3.76 -15.56
C TYR A 6 22.27 -3.07 -15.46
N ALA A 7 22.09 -1.93 -16.14
CA ALA A 7 20.79 -1.25 -16.23
C ALA A 7 19.78 -2.10 -17.03
N LEU A 8 20.23 -2.81 -18.07
CA LEU A 8 19.41 -3.75 -18.83
C LEU A 8 18.89 -4.89 -17.96
N GLY A 9 19.78 -5.53 -17.19
CA GLY A 9 19.41 -6.64 -16.31
C GLY A 9 18.40 -6.23 -15.23
N ARG A 10 18.58 -5.05 -14.62
CA ARG A 10 17.62 -4.51 -13.65
C ARG A 10 16.27 -4.17 -14.29
N GLY A 11 16.29 -3.57 -15.46
CA GLY A 11 15.08 -3.27 -16.24
C GLY A 11 14.29 -4.54 -16.56
N TYR A 12 14.99 -5.56 -17.10
CA TYR A 12 14.38 -6.84 -17.40
C TYR A 12 13.74 -7.52 -16.17
N GLY A 13 14.44 -7.54 -15.04
CA GLY A 13 13.93 -8.13 -13.80
C GLY A 13 12.65 -7.44 -13.28
N ARG A 14 12.55 -6.11 -13.41
CA ARG A 14 11.34 -5.35 -13.04
C ARG A 14 10.16 -5.67 -13.94
N VAL A 15 10.38 -5.59 -15.25
CA VAL A 15 9.35 -5.87 -16.26
C VAL A 15 8.85 -7.32 -16.14
N ARG A 16 9.75 -8.28 -15.93
CA ARG A 16 9.37 -9.68 -15.74
C ARG A 16 8.49 -9.89 -14.51
N ARG A 17 8.84 -9.33 -13.35
CA ARG A 17 7.99 -9.42 -12.13
C ARG A 17 6.61 -8.80 -12.33
N LEU A 18 6.56 -7.65 -13.01
CA LEU A 18 5.29 -7.03 -13.35
C LEU A 18 4.47 -7.90 -14.29
N LEU A 19 5.09 -8.46 -15.31
CA LEU A 19 4.43 -9.36 -16.26
C LEU A 19 3.88 -10.60 -15.57
N ASP A 20 4.67 -11.25 -14.72
CA ASP A 20 4.25 -12.43 -13.96
C ASP A 20 3.06 -12.10 -13.03
N TYR A 21 3.05 -10.92 -12.42
CA TYR A 21 1.93 -10.43 -11.61
C TYR A 21 0.66 -10.22 -12.46
N LEU A 22 0.79 -9.52 -13.57
CA LEU A 22 -0.34 -9.19 -14.46
C LEU A 22 -0.93 -10.41 -15.14
N VAL A 23 -0.09 -11.36 -15.57
CA VAL A 23 -0.54 -12.62 -16.19
C VAL A 23 -1.35 -13.48 -15.21
N LYS A 24 -0.97 -13.52 -13.95
CA LYS A 24 -1.71 -14.26 -12.91
C LYS A 24 -3.08 -13.64 -12.58
N ARG A 25 -3.24 -12.33 -12.77
CA ARG A 25 -4.42 -11.58 -12.32
C ARG A 25 -5.38 -11.19 -13.44
N SER A 26 -4.91 -11.09 -14.67
CA SER A 26 -5.74 -10.68 -15.80
C SER A 26 -5.63 -11.66 -16.98
N SER A 27 -6.71 -11.76 -17.74
CA SER A 27 -6.80 -12.57 -18.94
C SER A 27 -5.92 -12.03 -20.10
N GLY A 28 -4.62 -11.90 -19.89
CA GLY A 28 -3.64 -11.86 -20.97
C GLY A 28 -3.40 -10.53 -21.70
N LYS A 29 -3.85 -9.38 -21.19
CA LYS A 29 -3.54 -8.07 -21.79
C LYS A 29 -2.77 -7.18 -20.81
N ALA A 30 -1.52 -7.50 -20.57
CA ALA A 30 -0.63 -6.68 -19.77
C ALA A 30 0.35 -5.94 -20.67
N PHE A 31 0.43 -4.62 -20.56
CA PHE A 31 1.40 -3.81 -21.25
C PHE A 31 2.52 -3.39 -20.29
N ALA A 32 3.74 -3.82 -20.58
CA ALA A 32 4.94 -3.44 -19.82
C ALA A 32 5.21 -1.92 -19.82
N ALA A 33 4.56 -1.15 -20.69
CA ALA A 33 4.63 0.31 -20.72
C ALA A 33 4.06 1.00 -19.46
N GLU A 34 3.29 0.28 -18.64
CA GLU A 34 2.64 0.83 -17.44
C GLU A 34 3.41 0.55 -16.14
N GLU A 35 4.70 0.22 -16.21
CA GLU A 35 5.52 -0.11 -15.03
C GLU A 35 5.40 0.93 -13.90
N SER A 36 5.32 2.21 -14.24
CA SER A 36 5.22 3.28 -13.24
C SER A 36 3.94 3.23 -12.39
N ARG A 37 2.86 2.67 -12.93
CA ARG A 37 1.58 2.53 -12.21
C ARG A 37 1.66 1.51 -11.09
N TYR A 38 2.46 0.48 -11.30
CA TYR A 38 2.59 -0.66 -10.39
C TYR A 38 3.84 -0.60 -9.51
N SER A 39 4.65 0.45 -9.64
CA SER A 39 5.97 0.51 -9.00
C SER A 39 5.91 0.33 -7.48
N ALA A 40 4.99 1.02 -6.80
CA ALA A 40 4.83 0.91 -5.35
C ALA A 40 4.39 -0.51 -4.94
N LEU A 41 3.42 -1.08 -5.64
CA LEU A 41 2.96 -2.45 -5.41
C LEU A 41 4.09 -3.46 -5.59
N MET A 42 4.87 -3.33 -6.68
CA MET A 42 5.99 -4.24 -6.95
C MET A 42 7.09 -4.15 -5.90
N MET A 43 7.37 -2.94 -5.36
CA MET A 43 8.30 -2.77 -4.25
C MET A 43 7.81 -3.50 -3.00
N LEU A 44 6.56 -3.31 -2.60
CA LEU A 44 5.98 -3.97 -1.42
C LEU A 44 5.93 -5.49 -1.59
N LYS A 45 5.54 -6.00 -2.77
CA LYS A 45 5.53 -7.44 -3.05
C LYS A 45 6.94 -8.06 -3.05
N THR A 46 7.94 -7.32 -3.50
CA THR A 46 9.34 -7.78 -3.41
C THR A 46 9.78 -7.89 -1.96
N LEU A 47 9.51 -6.87 -1.14
CA LEU A 47 9.81 -6.90 0.29
C LEU A 47 9.12 -8.08 0.99
N ALA A 48 7.82 -8.28 0.73
CA ALA A 48 7.07 -9.42 1.27
C ALA A 48 7.69 -10.77 0.88
N GLY A 49 8.12 -10.90 -0.38
CA GLY A 49 8.74 -12.14 -0.90
C GLY A 49 10.15 -12.41 -0.37
N GLU A 50 10.88 -11.37 0.05
CA GLU A 50 12.21 -11.49 0.64
C GLU A 50 12.20 -11.68 2.16
N GLY A 51 11.02 -11.88 2.76
CA GLY A 51 10.88 -12.17 4.17
C GLY A 51 11.00 -10.97 5.10
N TYR A 52 10.83 -9.75 4.59
CA TYR A 52 10.71 -8.57 5.44
C TYR A 52 9.48 -8.71 6.34
N CYS A 53 9.68 -8.50 7.62
CA CYS A 53 8.65 -8.63 8.64
C CYS A 53 7.95 -7.29 8.90
N LEU A 54 6.69 -7.38 9.31
CA LEU A 54 5.97 -6.24 9.88
C LEU A 54 6.66 -5.82 11.19
N THR A 55 6.51 -4.55 11.56
CA THR A 55 6.86 -4.14 12.93
C THR A 55 5.92 -4.81 13.92
N ASP A 56 6.38 -5.05 15.15
CA ASP A 56 5.63 -5.83 16.14
C ASP A 56 4.21 -5.28 16.40
N GLU A 57 4.08 -3.97 16.45
CA GLU A 57 2.79 -3.28 16.63
C GLU A 57 1.87 -3.45 15.42
N VAL A 58 2.41 -3.37 14.20
CA VAL A 58 1.64 -3.57 12.96
C VAL A 58 1.30 -5.05 12.75
N ASP A 59 2.17 -5.97 13.13
CA ASP A 59 1.89 -7.41 13.09
C ASP A 59 0.71 -7.78 14.00
N ARG A 60 0.66 -7.22 15.22
CA ARG A 60 -0.50 -7.40 16.12
C ARG A 60 -1.79 -6.84 15.52
N LEU A 61 -1.71 -5.65 14.93
CA LEU A 61 -2.85 -5.00 14.27
C LEU A 61 -3.33 -5.82 13.07
N TYR A 62 -2.42 -6.31 12.25
CA TYR A 62 -2.68 -7.18 11.10
C TYR A 62 -3.38 -8.48 11.50
N LYS A 63 -2.87 -9.14 12.54
CA LYS A 63 -3.48 -10.37 13.08
C LYS A 63 -4.89 -10.11 13.63
N TYR A 64 -5.07 -8.98 14.30
CA TYR A 64 -6.38 -8.56 14.79
C TYR A 64 -7.38 -8.36 13.64
N ASP A 65 -6.97 -7.68 12.57
CA ASP A 65 -7.82 -7.46 11.38
C ASP A 65 -8.25 -8.80 10.77
N LEU A 66 -7.33 -9.76 10.64
CA LEU A 66 -7.64 -11.08 10.08
C LEU A 66 -8.61 -11.89 10.96
N GLN A 67 -8.53 -11.75 12.28
CA GLN A 67 -9.37 -12.50 13.22
C GLN A 67 -10.78 -11.91 13.36
N ASN A 68 -10.92 -10.59 13.19
CA ASN A 68 -12.16 -9.86 13.50
C ASN A 68 -12.85 -9.28 12.26
N ASP A 69 -12.33 -9.57 11.06
CA ASP A 69 -12.79 -8.95 9.80
C ASP A 69 -12.88 -7.43 9.91
N SER A 70 -11.84 -6.84 10.52
CA SER A 70 -11.75 -5.40 10.75
C SER A 70 -10.83 -4.73 9.73
N GLU A 71 -10.85 -3.40 9.68
CA GLU A 71 -10.08 -2.61 8.71
C GLU A 71 -9.19 -1.59 9.41
N TYR A 72 -8.56 -1.99 10.50
CA TYR A 72 -7.73 -1.08 11.28
C TYR A 72 -6.43 -0.72 10.55
N CYS A 73 -5.77 -1.68 9.89
CA CYS A 73 -4.60 -1.43 9.06
C CYS A 73 -4.92 -0.43 7.94
N LEU A 74 -6.04 -0.64 7.22
CA LEU A 74 -6.48 0.26 6.16
C LEU A 74 -6.80 1.66 6.69
N THR A 75 -7.49 1.73 7.83
CA THR A 75 -7.87 3.00 8.45
C THR A 75 -6.63 3.79 8.86
N LEU A 76 -5.67 3.14 9.52
CA LEU A 76 -4.43 3.78 9.97
C LEU A 76 -3.56 4.20 8.78
N TYR A 77 -3.38 3.34 7.80
CA TYR A 77 -2.64 3.65 6.58
C TYR A 77 -3.21 4.90 5.89
N THR A 78 -4.53 4.91 5.64
CA THR A 78 -5.20 6.02 4.98
C THR A 78 -5.09 7.32 5.79
N TYR A 79 -5.24 7.23 7.11
CA TYR A 79 -5.11 8.37 8.03
C TYR A 79 -3.70 9.00 7.96
N LEU A 80 -2.65 8.18 7.99
CA LEU A 80 -1.27 8.64 7.85
C LEU A 80 -0.99 9.22 6.45
N MET A 81 -1.51 8.59 5.40
CA MET A 81 -1.37 9.09 4.01
C MET A 81 -2.11 10.39 3.78
N CYS A 82 -3.22 10.64 4.46
CA CYS A 82 -3.96 11.92 4.47
C CYS A 82 -3.37 12.95 5.44
N SER A 83 -2.12 12.81 5.86
CA SER A 83 -1.47 13.71 6.80
C SER A 83 -2.25 13.92 8.10
N ARG A 84 -2.95 12.88 8.54
CA ARG A 84 -3.82 12.84 9.72
C ARG A 84 -5.08 13.71 9.62
N SER A 85 -5.48 14.08 8.41
CA SER A 85 -6.75 14.75 8.15
C SER A 85 -7.91 13.75 8.29
N LEU A 86 -8.74 13.93 9.33
CA LEU A 86 -9.94 13.11 9.51
C LEU A 86 -10.93 13.27 8.36
N LYS A 87 -11.05 14.49 7.83
CA LYS A 87 -11.96 14.78 6.70
C LYS A 87 -11.56 13.93 5.50
N ASP A 88 -10.31 14.07 5.05
CA ASP A 88 -9.82 13.38 3.86
C ASP A 88 -9.81 11.86 4.04
N THR A 89 -9.55 11.40 5.27
CA THR A 89 -9.62 9.96 5.61
C THR A 89 -11.04 9.43 5.47
N CYS A 90 -12.03 10.15 5.98
CA CYS A 90 -13.44 9.76 5.86
C CYS A 90 -13.90 9.73 4.40
N GLU A 91 -13.51 10.71 3.61
CA GLU A 91 -13.81 10.76 2.19
C GLU A 91 -13.22 9.57 1.44
N LYS A 92 -11.94 9.26 1.67
CA LYS A 92 -11.25 8.13 1.01
C LYS A 92 -11.77 6.75 1.43
N LEU A 93 -12.18 6.60 2.68
CA LEU A 93 -12.71 5.34 3.20
C LEU A 93 -14.22 5.21 3.05
N PHE A 94 -14.89 6.23 2.54
CA PHE A 94 -16.36 6.30 2.48
C PHE A 94 -17.01 5.97 3.83
N THR A 95 -16.44 6.50 4.92
CA THR A 95 -16.77 6.13 6.29
C THR A 95 -17.08 7.37 7.13
N HIS A 96 -17.99 7.24 8.09
CA HIS A 96 -18.34 8.33 9.01
C HIS A 96 -17.19 8.70 9.95
N ARG A 97 -17.12 10.01 10.27
CA ARG A 97 -16.08 10.57 11.16
C ARG A 97 -15.97 9.83 12.50
N ASN A 98 -17.08 9.49 13.10
CA ASN A 98 -17.08 8.81 14.41
C ASN A 98 -16.46 7.41 14.32
N THR A 99 -16.66 6.70 13.21
CA THR A 99 -16.05 5.38 12.98
C THR A 99 -14.53 5.51 12.84
N VAL A 100 -14.06 6.48 12.06
CA VAL A 100 -12.60 6.72 11.92
C VAL A 100 -11.99 7.11 13.27
N LEU A 101 -12.59 8.05 14.00
CA LEU A 101 -12.14 8.45 15.33
C LEU A 101 -12.09 7.28 16.31
N TYR A 102 -13.15 6.47 16.36
CA TYR A 102 -13.20 5.27 17.19
C TYR A 102 -12.07 4.29 16.84
N ARG A 103 -11.87 3.99 15.55
CA ARG A 103 -10.82 3.08 15.10
C ARG A 103 -9.43 3.61 15.45
N ILE A 104 -9.14 4.89 15.18
CA ILE A 104 -7.84 5.50 15.51
C ILE A 104 -7.58 5.49 17.02
N ARG A 105 -8.60 5.79 17.82
CA ARG A 105 -8.48 5.71 19.27
C ARG A 105 -8.14 4.29 19.74
N ARG A 106 -8.87 3.28 19.25
CA ARG A 106 -8.63 1.87 19.58
C ARG A 106 -7.24 1.42 19.16
N ILE A 107 -6.77 1.82 17.96
CA ILE A 107 -5.43 1.52 17.49
C ILE A 107 -4.36 2.07 18.44
N ARG A 108 -4.53 3.29 18.94
CA ARG A 108 -3.60 3.91 19.88
C ARG A 108 -3.61 3.24 21.25
N GLU A 109 -4.80 2.96 21.78
CA GLU A 109 -4.98 2.41 23.13
C GLU A 109 -4.61 0.93 23.20
N ASP A 110 -5.10 0.10 22.28
CA ASP A 110 -4.97 -1.36 22.36
C ASP A 110 -3.66 -1.90 21.76
N PHE A 111 -3.11 -1.20 20.76
CA PHE A 111 -1.90 -1.64 20.06
C PHE A 111 -0.67 -0.78 20.37
N ALA A 112 -0.83 0.26 21.18
CA ALA A 112 0.23 1.19 21.58
C ALA A 112 0.96 1.83 20.36
N ILE A 113 0.22 2.11 19.28
CA ILE A 113 0.77 2.74 18.09
C ILE A 113 0.73 4.25 18.24
N ASP A 114 1.91 4.89 18.33
CA ASP A 114 2.00 6.34 18.28
C ASP A 114 1.79 6.86 16.86
N THR A 115 0.69 7.57 16.67
CA THR A 115 0.35 8.18 15.37
C THR A 115 0.89 9.62 15.24
N ASP A 116 1.40 10.20 16.30
CA ASP A 116 1.78 11.62 16.35
C ASP A 116 3.28 11.83 16.16
N GLY A 117 4.11 10.83 16.43
CA GLY A 117 5.54 10.83 16.21
C GLY A 117 5.90 10.98 14.73
N THR A 118 6.83 11.90 14.44
CA THR A 118 7.29 12.14 13.05
C THR A 118 8.34 11.13 12.61
N GLU A 119 9.19 10.67 13.52
CA GLU A 119 10.32 9.77 13.19
C GLU A 119 9.85 8.38 12.75
N ASP A 120 8.81 7.85 13.37
CA ASP A 120 8.28 6.51 13.07
C ASP A 120 7.25 6.48 11.94
N ARG A 121 6.82 7.63 11.45
CA ARG A 121 5.73 7.70 10.45
C ARG A 121 6.03 6.92 9.17
N MET A 122 7.25 7.07 8.64
CA MET A 122 7.66 6.36 7.43
C MET A 122 7.70 4.84 7.66
N ARG A 123 8.25 4.42 8.80
CA ARG A 123 8.30 3.01 9.20
C ARG A 123 6.91 2.41 9.30
N LEU A 124 5.97 3.12 9.93
CA LEU A 124 4.58 2.69 10.04
C LEU A 124 3.89 2.61 8.67
N ILE A 125 4.06 3.61 7.80
CA ILE A 125 3.46 3.61 6.46
C ILE A 125 3.98 2.43 5.63
N LEU A 126 5.28 2.14 5.67
CA LEU A 126 5.86 0.99 4.95
C LEU A 126 5.36 -0.34 5.51
N SER A 127 5.34 -0.50 6.82
CA SER A 127 4.86 -1.71 7.48
C SER A 127 3.36 -1.95 7.24
N LEU A 128 2.55 -0.91 7.33
CA LEU A 128 1.12 -0.98 7.02
C LEU A 128 0.88 -1.27 5.53
N GLY A 129 1.65 -0.66 4.63
CA GLY A 129 1.58 -0.95 3.20
C GLY A 129 1.87 -2.43 2.92
N LEU A 130 2.87 -2.99 3.59
CA LEU A 130 3.20 -4.41 3.51
C LEU A 130 2.06 -5.29 4.04
N ALA A 131 1.49 -4.96 5.20
CA ALA A 131 0.35 -5.66 5.79
C ALA A 131 -0.86 -5.67 4.83
N LEU A 132 -1.17 -4.54 4.20
CA LEU A 132 -2.28 -4.42 3.25
C LEU A 132 -2.06 -5.26 1.98
N VAL A 133 -0.83 -5.31 1.45
CA VAL A 133 -0.50 -6.20 0.33
C VAL A 133 -0.63 -7.67 0.73
N MET A 134 -0.24 -8.03 1.95
CA MET A 134 -0.43 -9.39 2.48
C MET A 134 -1.93 -9.74 2.68
N GLN A 135 -2.79 -8.74 2.96
CA GLN A 135 -4.25 -8.88 2.97
C GLN A 135 -4.88 -8.93 1.57
N GLY A 136 -4.08 -8.79 0.50
CA GLY A 136 -4.56 -8.79 -0.88
C GLY A 136 -5.16 -7.47 -1.36
N ARG A 137 -4.93 -6.36 -0.66
CA ARG A 137 -5.40 -5.00 -1.02
C ARG A 137 -4.46 -4.33 -2.03
N ASP A 138 -4.12 -5.04 -3.09
CA ASP A 138 -3.15 -4.59 -4.12
C ASP A 138 -3.59 -3.31 -4.82
N GLU A 139 -4.89 -3.12 -5.00
CA GLU A 139 -5.50 -1.96 -5.68
C GLU A 139 -5.12 -0.62 -5.08
N LEU A 140 -4.83 -0.58 -3.77
CA LEU A 140 -4.43 0.64 -3.06
C LEU A 140 -3.08 1.21 -3.56
N PHE A 141 -2.27 0.38 -4.19
CA PHE A 141 -0.90 0.70 -4.61
C PHE A 141 -0.74 0.80 -6.13
N ILE A 142 -1.85 0.75 -6.85
CA ILE A 142 -1.89 0.89 -8.30
C ILE A 142 -2.38 2.30 -8.63
N LYS A 143 -1.57 3.09 -9.34
CA LYS A 143 -1.99 4.42 -9.79
C LYS A 143 -3.17 4.29 -10.75
N GLU A 144 -4.19 5.12 -10.55
CA GLU A 144 -5.29 5.25 -11.50
C GLU A 144 -4.80 5.73 -12.87
N MET A 145 -5.48 5.33 -13.95
CA MET A 145 -5.23 5.89 -15.27
C MET A 145 -5.61 7.35 -15.28
N PRO A 146 -4.78 8.25 -15.82
CA PRO A 146 -5.22 9.63 -16.06
C PRO A 146 -6.49 9.58 -16.91
N SER A 147 -7.48 10.37 -16.51
CA SER A 147 -8.72 10.46 -17.28
C SER A 147 -8.40 10.95 -18.70
N LYS A 148 -9.15 10.49 -19.71
CA LYS A 148 -8.95 10.93 -21.11
C LYS A 148 -8.90 12.44 -21.30
N ARG A 149 -9.41 13.23 -20.34
CA ARG A 149 -9.41 14.70 -20.36
C ARG A 149 -8.05 15.34 -20.04
N GLU A 150 -7.12 14.59 -19.47
CA GLU A 150 -5.77 15.10 -19.11
C GLU A 150 -4.72 14.81 -20.19
N ILE A 151 -5.07 14.01 -21.21
CA ILE A 151 -4.14 13.62 -22.29
C ILE A 151 -4.26 14.58 -23.50
N ASP A 152 -5.38 15.31 -23.62
CA ASP A 152 -5.69 16.20 -24.73
C ASP A 152 -5.48 17.70 -24.42
N GLY A 153 -4.72 18.03 -23.34
CA GLY A 153 -4.44 19.40 -22.90
C GLY A 153 -2.98 19.83 -23.13
#